data_1e114ac15fbcd4a9ed3c7603312500d0
#
_entry.id   1e114ac15fbcd4a9ed3c7603312500d0
#
_cell.length_a   1.000
_cell.length_b   1.000
_cell.length_c   1.000
_cell.angle_alpha   90.00
_cell.angle_beta   90.00
_cell.angle_gamma   90.00
#
_symmetry.space_group_name_H-M   'P 1'
#
loop_
_entity.id
_entity.type
_entity.pdbx_description
1 polymer ?
#
loop_
_entity_poly.entity_id
_entity_poly.type
_entity_poly.pdbx_seq_one_letter_code
_entity_poly.pdbx_strand_id
1 'polypeptide(L)'
;MLDRLPISNWTRNRITLLGDAAHPMLQYIAQGACQALEDAVCLGDNLKKYDGDAARAFLGYQEPRIERTARVQSMARLFGEVKHVHGLSIQLRNALLAKRAADDFEYFEWLYGYKG
;
A
#
# COMPACT_ATOMS: atom_id res chain seq x y z
N MET A 1 11.20 11.69 5.21
CA MET A 1 10.64 10.33 5.04
C MET A 1 11.21 9.75 3.75
N LEU A 2 11.73 8.54 3.80
CA LEU A 2 12.26 7.87 2.61
C LEU A 2 11.13 7.15 1.90
N ASP A 3 11.08 7.30 0.59
CA ASP A 3 10.14 6.64 -0.32
C ASP A 3 10.94 5.98 -1.44
N ARG A 4 10.46 4.86 -1.96
CA ARG A 4 11.03 4.20 -3.12
C ARG A 4 9.95 3.58 -3.99
N LEU A 5 10.30 3.24 -5.23
CA LEU A 5 9.41 2.50 -6.11
C LEU A 5 9.11 1.10 -5.54
N PRO A 6 7.93 0.56 -5.80
CA PRO A 6 7.59 -0.80 -5.44
C PRO A 6 8.65 -1.80 -5.94
N ILE A 7 8.97 -2.78 -5.11
CA ILE A 7 9.87 -3.88 -5.46
C ILE A 7 9.07 -5.17 -5.67
N SER A 8 9.49 -5.96 -6.63
CA SER A 8 8.77 -7.16 -7.09
C SER A 8 9.11 -8.43 -6.34
N ASN A 9 10.08 -8.41 -5.43
CA ASN A 9 10.46 -9.58 -4.65
C ASN A 9 10.94 -9.17 -3.26
N TRP A 10 10.30 -9.73 -2.23
CA TRP A 10 10.60 -9.47 -0.82
C TRP A 10 11.31 -10.61 -0.13
N THR A 11 11.30 -11.79 -0.75
CA THR A 11 11.72 -13.04 -0.12
C THR A 11 12.96 -13.62 -0.78
N ARG A 12 13.90 -14.05 0.06
CA ARG A 12 15.06 -14.84 -0.38
C ARG A 12 15.27 -15.99 0.60
N ASN A 13 14.98 -17.20 0.16
CA ASN A 13 15.07 -18.40 1.00
C ASN A 13 14.21 -18.28 2.28
N ARG A 14 14.84 -18.16 3.44
CA ARG A 14 14.21 -18.05 4.77
C ARG A 14 14.25 -16.63 5.33
N ILE A 15 14.38 -15.63 4.49
CA ILE A 15 14.35 -14.20 4.84
C ILE A 15 13.28 -13.55 4.01
N THR A 16 12.43 -12.72 4.63
CA THR A 16 11.47 -11.89 3.95
C THR A 16 11.43 -10.49 4.55
N LEU A 17 11.05 -9.51 3.74
CA LEU A 17 10.79 -8.13 4.17
C LEU A 17 9.35 -7.98 4.63
N LEU A 18 9.10 -7.04 5.54
CA LEU A 18 7.78 -6.73 6.07
C LEU A 18 7.68 -5.23 6.37
N GLY A 19 6.50 -4.64 6.18
CA GLY A 19 6.26 -3.24 6.48
C GLY A 19 7.15 -2.29 5.69
N ASP A 20 7.67 -1.25 6.33
CA ASP A 20 8.50 -0.21 5.68
C ASP A 20 9.77 -0.76 5.03
N ALA A 21 10.28 -1.91 5.47
CA ALA A 21 11.40 -2.57 4.83
C ALA A 21 11.03 -3.07 3.42
N ALA A 22 9.79 -3.50 3.22
CA ALA A 22 9.26 -3.99 1.96
C ALA A 22 8.67 -2.86 1.10
N HIS A 23 7.87 -1.98 1.70
CA HIS A 23 7.06 -0.98 1.00
C HIS A 23 7.04 0.38 1.73
N PRO A 24 8.19 1.06 1.88
CA PRO A 24 8.20 2.40 2.44
C PRO A 24 7.32 3.32 1.59
N MET A 25 6.46 4.10 2.21
CA MET A 25 5.50 4.95 1.52
C MET A 25 5.38 6.33 2.12
N LEU A 26 4.97 7.29 1.30
CA LEU A 26 4.68 8.64 1.76
C LEU A 26 3.44 8.64 2.66
N GLN A 27 3.46 9.51 3.67
CA GLN A 27 2.44 9.54 4.74
C GLN A 27 1.09 10.16 4.33
N TYR A 28 0.95 10.60 3.09
CA TYR A 28 -0.22 11.40 2.65
C TYR A 28 -1.58 10.71 2.80
N ILE A 29 -1.61 9.39 2.84
CA ILE A 29 -2.84 8.62 3.06
C ILE A 29 -2.80 7.79 4.36
N ALA A 30 -1.80 8.02 5.22
CA ALA A 30 -1.65 7.42 6.55
C ALA A 30 -1.77 5.88 6.57
N GLN A 31 -1.29 5.18 5.53
CA GLN A 31 -1.48 3.72 5.38
C GLN A 31 -0.28 2.86 5.77
N GLY A 32 0.90 3.43 6.03
CA GLY A 32 2.11 2.65 6.30
C GLY A 32 1.94 1.62 7.42
N ALA A 33 1.48 2.06 8.58
CA ALA A 33 1.23 1.17 9.71
C ALA A 33 0.11 0.15 9.44
N CYS A 34 -0.97 0.56 8.78
CA CYS A 34 -2.08 -0.34 8.42
C CYS A 34 -1.60 -1.46 7.49
N GLN A 35 -0.78 -1.13 6.48
CA GLN A 35 -0.22 -2.12 5.58
C GLN A 35 0.75 -3.08 6.29
N ALA A 36 1.52 -2.61 7.27
CA ALA A 36 2.38 -3.48 8.08
C ALA A 36 1.56 -4.45 8.96
N LEU A 37 0.41 -4.03 9.48
CA LEU A 37 -0.51 -4.91 10.22
C LEU A 37 -1.16 -5.95 9.29
N GLU A 38 -1.61 -5.56 8.10
CA GLU A 38 -2.11 -6.51 7.10
C GLU A 38 -1.02 -7.53 6.71
N ASP A 39 0.24 -7.09 6.56
CA ASP A 39 1.38 -7.97 6.31
C ASP A 39 1.54 -9.01 7.41
N ALA A 40 1.49 -8.60 8.67
CA ALA A 40 1.66 -9.50 9.81
C ALA A 40 0.57 -10.57 9.85
N VAL A 41 -0.69 -10.20 9.59
CA VAL A 41 -1.80 -11.15 9.51
C VAL A 41 -1.61 -12.12 8.35
N CYS A 42 -1.33 -11.60 7.15
CA CYS A 42 -1.13 -12.42 5.95
C CYS A 42 0.04 -13.40 6.12
N LEU A 43 1.15 -12.95 6.70
CA LEU A 43 2.30 -13.80 7.00
C LEU A 43 1.95 -14.88 8.02
N GLY A 44 1.25 -14.53 9.10
CA GLY A 44 0.80 -15.47 10.12
C GLY A 44 -0.10 -16.56 9.56
N ASP A 45 -1.03 -16.21 8.69
CA ASP A 45 -1.93 -17.16 8.02
C ASP A 45 -1.17 -18.08 7.07
N ASN A 46 -0.19 -17.58 6.33
CA ASN A 46 0.66 -18.41 5.48
C ASN A 46 1.56 -19.36 6.29
N LEU A 47 2.10 -18.92 7.43
CA LEU A 47 2.86 -19.80 8.31
C LEU A 47 2.00 -20.95 8.84
N LYS A 48 0.76 -20.70 9.22
CA LYS A 48 -0.21 -21.74 9.59
C LYS A 48 -0.52 -22.67 8.41
N LYS A 49 -0.83 -22.10 7.25
CA LYS A 49 -1.18 -22.85 6.03
C LYS A 49 -0.09 -23.83 5.60
N TYR A 50 1.17 -23.45 5.75
CA TYR A 50 2.33 -24.27 5.36
C TYR A 50 3.01 -24.99 6.55
N ASP A 51 2.32 -25.11 7.68
CA ASP A 51 2.77 -25.83 8.87
C ASP A 51 4.19 -25.42 9.34
N GLY A 52 4.46 -24.11 9.30
CA GLY A 52 5.74 -23.53 9.71
C GLY A 52 6.86 -23.62 8.67
N ASP A 53 6.61 -24.12 7.45
CA ASP A 53 7.58 -24.04 6.35
C ASP A 53 7.77 -22.59 5.92
N ALA A 54 8.81 -21.95 6.46
CA ALA A 54 9.06 -20.54 6.27
C ALA A 54 9.28 -20.15 4.79
N ALA A 55 9.98 -20.97 4.01
CA ALA A 55 10.27 -20.68 2.61
C ALA A 55 8.98 -20.61 1.79
N ARG A 56 8.07 -21.56 1.97
CA ARG A 56 6.77 -21.57 1.28
C ARG A 56 5.83 -20.49 1.81
N ALA A 57 5.80 -20.28 3.12
CA ALA A 57 4.96 -19.28 3.75
C ALA A 57 5.33 -17.86 3.28
N PHE A 58 6.63 -17.55 3.15
CA PHE A 58 7.10 -16.25 2.71
C PHE A 58 6.75 -15.96 1.24
N LEU A 59 6.82 -16.94 0.39
CA LEU A 59 6.38 -16.80 -1.00
C LEU A 59 4.86 -16.57 -1.09
N GLY A 60 4.07 -17.36 -0.34
CA GLY A 60 2.62 -17.20 -0.28
C GLY A 60 2.18 -15.86 0.33
N TYR A 61 2.95 -15.34 1.28
CA TYR A 61 2.74 -14.03 1.89
C TYR A 61 3.00 -12.89 0.89
N GLN A 62 4.17 -12.88 0.23
CA GLN A 62 4.57 -11.75 -0.61
C GLN A 62 3.67 -11.57 -1.84
N GLU A 63 3.15 -12.63 -2.43
CA GLU A 63 2.41 -12.59 -3.69
C GLU A 63 1.22 -11.62 -3.66
N PRO A 64 0.21 -11.77 -2.77
CA PRO A 64 -0.92 -10.84 -2.71
C PRO A 64 -0.52 -9.47 -2.14
N ARG A 65 0.55 -9.40 -1.33
CA ARG A 65 0.94 -8.17 -0.66
C ARG A 65 1.72 -7.21 -1.55
N ILE A 66 2.55 -7.72 -2.46
CA ILE A 66 3.31 -6.90 -3.41
C ILE A 66 2.37 -6.03 -4.25
N GLU A 67 1.34 -6.62 -4.85
CA GLU A 67 0.38 -5.89 -5.68
C GLU A 67 -0.38 -4.83 -4.87
N ARG A 68 -0.93 -5.23 -3.72
CA ARG A 68 -1.71 -4.33 -2.88
C ARG A 68 -0.89 -3.15 -2.36
N THR A 69 0.30 -3.41 -1.82
CA THR A 69 1.16 -2.34 -1.29
C THR A 69 1.73 -1.44 -2.38
N ALA A 70 2.04 -1.98 -3.57
CA ALA A 70 2.43 -1.17 -4.72
C ALA A 70 1.34 -0.18 -5.14
N ARG A 71 0.08 -0.61 -5.12
CA ARG A 71 -1.07 0.27 -5.37
C ARG A 71 -1.19 1.35 -4.30
N VAL A 72 -1.02 1.00 -3.01
CA VAL A 72 -1.03 1.98 -1.91
C VAL A 72 0.11 2.99 -2.02
N GLN A 73 1.34 2.54 -2.32
CA GLN A 73 2.49 3.42 -2.54
C GLN A 73 2.25 4.41 -3.70
N SER A 74 1.71 3.92 -4.81
CA SER A 74 1.39 4.75 -5.98
C SER A 74 0.30 5.78 -5.66
N MET A 75 -0.73 5.38 -4.92
CA MET A 75 -1.80 6.27 -4.48
C MET A 75 -1.28 7.35 -3.52
N ALA A 76 -0.39 6.99 -2.59
CA ALA A 76 0.22 7.95 -1.66
C ALA A 76 1.02 9.02 -2.40
N ARG A 77 1.78 8.64 -3.45
CA ARG A 77 2.51 9.58 -4.31
C ARG A 77 1.58 10.50 -5.06
N LEU A 78 0.60 9.93 -5.78
CA LEU A 78 -0.40 10.71 -6.53
C LEU A 78 -1.12 11.71 -5.62
N PHE A 79 -1.52 11.28 -4.43
CA PHE A 79 -2.19 12.14 -3.47
C PHE A 79 -1.29 13.30 -3.00
N GLY A 80 0.01 13.03 -2.79
CA GLY A 80 1.01 14.04 -2.50
C GLY A 80 1.14 15.07 -3.63
N GLU A 81 1.20 14.62 -4.88
CA GLU A 81 1.26 15.48 -6.05
C GLU A 81 -0.01 16.36 -6.17
N VAL A 82 -1.19 15.77 -6.02
CA VAL A 82 -2.47 16.50 -6.05
C VAL A 82 -2.54 17.56 -4.94
N LYS A 83 -2.02 17.27 -3.74
CA LYS A 83 -1.98 18.24 -2.63
C LYS A 83 -1.03 19.40 -2.89
N HIS A 84 0.09 19.16 -3.57
CA HIS A 84 1.18 20.11 -3.73
C HIS A 84 1.30 20.71 -5.15
N VAL A 85 0.23 20.68 -5.95
CA VAL A 85 0.20 21.33 -7.26
C VAL A 85 0.38 22.84 -7.15
N HIS A 86 1.01 23.44 -8.15
CA HIS A 86 1.32 24.86 -8.23
C HIS A 86 0.76 25.50 -9.52
N GLY A 87 0.67 26.83 -9.53
CA GLY A 87 0.26 27.59 -10.71
C GLY A 87 -1.13 27.25 -11.21
N LEU A 88 -1.31 27.17 -12.52
CA LEU A 88 -2.59 26.88 -13.17
C LEU A 88 -3.17 25.51 -12.80
N SER A 89 -2.33 24.55 -12.44
CA SER A 89 -2.77 23.23 -12.01
C SER A 89 -3.64 23.26 -10.74
N ILE A 90 -3.51 24.30 -9.90
CA ILE A 90 -4.37 24.51 -8.74
C ILE A 90 -5.83 24.69 -9.17
N GLN A 91 -6.07 25.48 -10.22
CA GLN A 91 -7.43 25.75 -10.72
C GLN A 91 -8.06 24.46 -11.26
N LEU A 92 -7.31 23.68 -12.04
CA LEU A 92 -7.78 22.39 -12.56
C LEU A 92 -8.11 21.41 -11.41
N ARG A 93 -7.21 21.25 -10.44
CA ARG A 93 -7.44 20.40 -9.26
C ARG A 93 -8.72 20.83 -8.53
N ASN A 94 -8.87 22.12 -8.24
CA ASN A 94 -10.01 22.63 -7.49
C ASN A 94 -11.32 22.41 -8.26
N ALA A 95 -11.32 22.61 -9.59
CA ALA A 95 -12.49 22.37 -10.44
C ALA A 95 -12.90 20.87 -10.44
N LEU A 96 -11.92 19.96 -10.48
CA LEU A 96 -12.17 18.51 -10.42
C LEU A 96 -12.73 18.11 -9.05
N LEU A 97 -12.15 18.60 -7.96
CA LEU A 97 -12.60 18.29 -6.60
C LEU A 97 -13.97 18.89 -6.27
N ALA A 98 -14.28 20.08 -6.77
CA ALA A 98 -15.58 20.74 -6.54
C ALA A 98 -16.79 19.99 -7.12
N LYS A 99 -16.55 19.09 -8.09
CA LYS A 99 -17.61 18.26 -8.69
C LYS A 99 -17.93 17.00 -7.88
N ARG A 100 -17.12 16.67 -6.86
CA ARG A 100 -17.30 15.48 -6.05
C ARG A 100 -18.14 15.76 -4.83
N ALA A 101 -19.02 14.83 -4.49
CA ALA A 101 -19.74 14.85 -3.22
C ALA A 101 -18.77 14.57 -2.05
N ALA A 102 -19.09 15.08 -0.85
CA ALA A 102 -18.25 14.90 0.33
C ALA A 102 -18.17 13.42 0.79
N ASP A 103 -19.14 12.62 0.41
CA ASP A 103 -19.29 11.19 0.71
C ASP A 103 -18.94 10.28 -0.48
N ASP A 104 -18.30 10.83 -1.51
CA ASP A 104 -17.80 10.05 -2.65
C ASP A 104 -16.47 9.38 -2.30
N PHE A 105 -16.52 8.10 -1.97
CA PHE A 105 -15.36 7.26 -1.61
C PHE A 105 -14.88 6.35 -2.75
N GLU A 106 -15.36 6.52 -3.98
CA GLU A 106 -15.06 5.65 -5.12
C GLU A 106 -13.58 5.30 -5.26
N TYR A 107 -12.68 6.28 -5.10
CA TYR A 107 -11.23 6.07 -5.25
C TYR A 107 -10.56 5.43 -4.02
N PHE A 108 -11.22 5.36 -2.88
CA PHE A 108 -10.65 4.88 -1.63
C PHE A 108 -11.33 3.64 -1.06
N GLU A 109 -12.48 3.24 -1.60
CA GLU A 109 -13.24 2.09 -1.08
C GLU A 109 -12.40 0.79 -1.11
N TRP A 110 -11.65 0.56 -2.18
CA TRP A 110 -10.75 -0.59 -2.29
C TRP A 110 -9.68 -0.63 -1.20
N LEU A 111 -9.30 0.52 -0.65
CA LEU A 111 -8.27 0.66 0.38
C LEU A 111 -8.87 0.47 1.78
N TYR A 112 -9.89 1.26 2.11
CA TYR A 112 -10.50 1.27 3.44
C TYR A 112 -11.59 0.22 3.63
N GLY A 113 -12.21 -0.25 2.57
CA GLY A 113 -13.21 -1.32 2.57
C GLY A 113 -12.62 -2.74 2.52
N TYR A 114 -11.29 -2.88 2.52
CA TYR A 114 -10.62 -4.17 2.45
C TYR A 114 -10.86 -5.01 3.71
N LYS A 115 -11.27 -6.26 3.54
CA LYS A 115 -11.62 -7.18 4.63
C LYS A 115 -10.69 -8.40 4.77
N GLY A 116 -9.57 -8.40 4.04
CA GLY A 116 -8.63 -9.52 4.04
C GLY A 116 -8.90 -10.54 2.96
#